data_bcc5ea7e3c1719b48d5eb029ef69170e
#
_entry.id   bcc5ea7e3c1719b48d5eb029ef69170e
#
_cell.length_a   1.000
_cell.length_b   1.000
_cell.length_c   1.000
_cell.angle_alpha   90.00
_cell.angle_beta   90.00
_cell.angle_gamma   90.00
#
_symmetry.space_group_name_H-M   'P 1'
#
loop_
_entity.id
_entity.type
_entity.pdbx_description
1 polymer ?
#
loop_
_entity_poly.entity_id
_entity_poly.type
_entity_poly.pdbx_seq_one_letter_code
_entity_poly.pdbx_strand_id
1 'polypeptide(L)'
;MWVFYRNMRPLYVLLHWLDKYRIGKGNEPLQNNTRVSEFRKLNEAAVRYAERSEQMFEQQKQFIGNASHEMQTPLAICRNRLEMLMEDENLSESQLEELMKTHQTLEHITKLNKSLLLLSKIENGQFTDTTQVEVNKLLRQYLEDYKEVYQYREIITSVEEEGIFYLTINETLAVVLLTNLLKNAFVHNIDGGHIRIVITPHSVMFCNTGAAQPLDAQRIFERFYQGKKKEGSTGLGLAIADTICKMQALRLCYEYK
;
A
#
# COMPACT_ATOMS: atom_id res chain seq x y z
N MET A 1 -30.70 -38.25 17.77
CA MET A 1 -30.25 -37.19 16.83
C MET A 1 -30.24 -35.79 17.46
N TRP A 2 -31.31 -35.32 18.07
CA TRP A 2 -31.41 -33.99 18.69
C TRP A 2 -30.40 -33.74 19.85
N VAL A 3 -30.16 -34.71 20.72
CA VAL A 3 -29.19 -34.65 21.84
C VAL A 3 -27.75 -34.50 21.31
N PHE A 4 -27.39 -35.20 20.24
CA PHE A 4 -26.06 -35.09 19.61
C PHE A 4 -25.83 -33.70 19.02
N TYR A 5 -26.79 -33.13 18.31
CA TYR A 5 -26.70 -31.76 17.74
C TYR A 5 -26.55 -30.71 18.83
N ARG A 6 -27.31 -30.86 19.95
CA ARG A 6 -27.21 -29.93 21.11
C ARG A 6 -25.82 -29.98 21.78
N ASN A 7 -25.23 -31.17 21.84
CA ASN A 7 -23.89 -31.32 22.44
C ASN A 7 -22.77 -30.80 21.50
N MET A 8 -22.95 -30.83 20.18
CA MET A 8 -21.96 -30.34 19.21
C MET A 8 -22.09 -28.84 18.92
N ARG A 9 -23.17 -28.19 19.33
CA ARG A 9 -23.37 -26.75 19.13
C ARG A 9 -22.18 -25.87 19.54
N PRO A 10 -21.49 -26.09 20.68
CA PRO A 10 -20.32 -25.30 21.06
C PRO A 10 -19.17 -25.38 20.05
N LEU A 11 -18.98 -26.54 19.40
CA LEU A 11 -17.97 -26.72 18.36
C LEU A 11 -18.30 -25.90 17.11
N TYR A 12 -19.58 -25.89 16.68
CA TYR A 12 -19.99 -25.08 15.53
C TYR A 12 -19.86 -23.58 15.81
N VAL A 13 -20.13 -23.13 17.05
CA VAL A 13 -19.93 -21.74 17.47
C VAL A 13 -18.46 -21.36 17.39
N LEU A 14 -17.55 -22.21 17.88
CA LEU A 14 -16.11 -22.00 17.80
C LEU A 14 -15.62 -21.94 16.34
N LEU A 15 -16.04 -22.88 15.50
CA LEU A 15 -15.67 -22.91 14.08
C LEU A 15 -16.12 -21.63 13.37
N HIS A 16 -17.37 -21.23 13.58
CA HIS A 16 -17.89 -19.98 13.00
C HIS A 16 -17.17 -18.73 13.50
N TRP A 17 -16.78 -18.71 14.77
CA TRP A 17 -15.99 -17.62 15.33
C TRP A 17 -14.59 -17.58 14.70
N LEU A 18 -13.91 -18.73 14.56
CA LEU A 18 -12.60 -18.83 13.90
C LEU A 18 -12.65 -18.39 12.44
N ASP A 19 -13.69 -18.76 11.70
CA ASP A 19 -13.88 -18.37 10.29
C ASP A 19 -14.06 -16.85 10.13
N LYS A 20 -14.70 -16.20 11.11
CA LYS A 20 -14.92 -14.75 11.11
C LYS A 20 -13.77 -13.97 11.69
N TYR A 21 -12.91 -14.60 12.50
CA TYR A 21 -11.84 -13.92 13.20
C TYR A 21 -10.86 -13.28 12.21
N ARG A 22 -10.56 -12.01 12.42
CA ARG A 22 -9.61 -11.25 11.60
C ARG A 22 -8.65 -10.51 12.52
N ILE A 23 -7.37 -10.86 12.46
CA ILE A 23 -6.31 -10.19 13.24
C ILE A 23 -6.30 -8.70 12.90
N GLY A 24 -6.19 -7.83 13.93
CA GLY A 24 -6.18 -6.38 13.78
C GLY A 24 -7.54 -5.72 13.55
N LYS A 25 -8.63 -6.49 13.54
CA LYS A 25 -10.00 -5.97 13.47
C LYS A 25 -10.74 -6.35 14.75
N GLY A 26 -11.39 -5.40 15.40
CA GLY A 26 -12.16 -5.67 16.62
C GLY A 26 -13.12 -6.84 16.42
N ASN A 27 -12.77 -7.98 16.99
CA ASN A 27 -13.56 -9.21 16.89
C ASN A 27 -14.52 -9.33 18.06
N GLU A 28 -15.72 -9.88 17.81
CA GLU A 28 -16.65 -10.20 18.89
C GLU A 28 -16.05 -11.30 19.80
N PRO A 29 -16.23 -11.20 21.12
CA PRO A 29 -15.72 -12.22 22.02
C PRO A 29 -16.42 -13.57 21.83
N LEU A 30 -15.65 -14.65 21.87
CA LEU A 30 -16.20 -15.99 21.81
C LEU A 30 -17.04 -16.28 23.06
N GLN A 31 -18.32 -16.55 22.88
CA GLN A 31 -19.22 -16.95 23.98
C GLN A 31 -18.91 -18.39 24.43
N ASN A 32 -18.35 -18.55 25.62
CA ASN A 32 -17.96 -19.85 26.17
C ASN A 32 -19.05 -20.42 27.11
N ASN A 33 -20.27 -20.62 26.59
CA ASN A 33 -21.44 -21.07 27.35
C ASN A 33 -21.62 -22.61 27.32
N THR A 34 -20.53 -23.38 27.32
CA THR A 34 -20.60 -24.84 27.28
C THR A 34 -20.45 -25.46 28.68
N ARG A 35 -21.26 -26.50 28.96
CA ARG A 35 -21.15 -27.33 30.19
C ARG A 35 -20.15 -28.47 30.04
N VAL A 36 -19.71 -28.77 28.81
CA VAL A 36 -18.74 -29.84 28.50
C VAL A 36 -17.33 -29.29 28.75
N SER A 37 -16.60 -29.89 29.66
CA SER A 37 -15.28 -29.42 30.10
C SER A 37 -14.24 -29.36 28.96
N GLU A 38 -14.32 -30.31 28.03
CA GLU A 38 -13.44 -30.43 26.88
C GLU A 38 -13.62 -29.25 25.90
N PHE A 39 -14.88 -28.93 25.59
CA PHE A 39 -15.17 -27.75 24.73
C PHE A 39 -14.82 -26.43 25.40
N ARG A 40 -14.98 -26.34 26.73
CA ARG A 40 -14.56 -25.15 27.47
C ARG A 40 -13.06 -24.95 27.36
N LYS A 41 -12.26 -26.01 27.60
CA LYS A 41 -10.80 -25.96 27.46
C LYS A 41 -10.37 -25.62 26.04
N LEU A 42 -11.05 -26.17 25.03
CA LEU A 42 -10.79 -25.88 23.62
C LEU A 42 -11.06 -24.40 23.29
N ASN A 43 -12.20 -23.86 23.72
CA ASN A 43 -12.55 -22.47 23.54
C ASN A 43 -11.54 -21.53 24.22
N GLU A 44 -11.16 -21.84 25.46
CA GLU A 44 -10.14 -21.07 26.18
C GLU A 44 -8.77 -21.11 25.46
N ALA A 45 -8.38 -22.27 24.91
CA ALA A 45 -7.15 -22.40 24.15
C ALA A 45 -7.20 -21.57 22.85
N ALA A 46 -8.33 -21.60 22.12
CA ALA A 46 -8.53 -20.82 20.90
C ALA A 46 -8.48 -19.31 21.18
N VAL A 47 -9.15 -18.86 22.24
CA VAL A 47 -9.14 -17.44 22.66
C VAL A 47 -7.71 -17.01 23.04
N ARG A 48 -7.00 -17.78 23.87
CA ARG A 48 -5.60 -17.46 24.22
C ARG A 48 -4.69 -17.40 22.99
N TYR A 49 -4.89 -18.28 22.02
CA TYR A 49 -4.10 -18.27 20.78
C TYR A 49 -4.41 -17.03 19.93
N ALA A 50 -5.68 -16.67 19.82
CA ALA A 50 -6.14 -15.47 19.13
C ALA A 50 -5.58 -14.19 19.79
N GLU A 51 -5.68 -14.08 21.12
CA GLU A 51 -5.12 -12.95 21.88
C GLU A 51 -3.61 -12.83 21.71
N ARG A 52 -2.89 -13.95 21.75
CA ARG A 52 -1.44 -13.96 21.51
C ARG A 52 -1.08 -13.54 20.10
N SER A 53 -1.84 -13.98 19.11
CA SER A 53 -1.65 -13.60 17.72
C SER A 53 -1.91 -12.09 17.51
N GLU A 54 -2.93 -11.54 18.15
CA GLU A 54 -3.25 -10.11 18.16
C GLU A 54 -2.13 -9.28 18.80
N GLN A 55 -1.62 -9.72 19.94
CA GLN A 55 -0.50 -9.06 20.62
C GLN A 55 0.77 -9.06 19.76
N MET A 56 1.10 -10.19 19.13
CA MET A 56 2.25 -10.28 18.23
C MET A 56 2.09 -9.37 17.02
N PHE A 57 0.90 -9.32 16.44
CA PHE A 57 0.57 -8.44 15.31
C PHE A 57 0.75 -6.97 15.71
N GLU A 58 0.21 -6.55 16.84
CA GLU A 58 0.32 -5.18 17.33
C GLU A 58 1.77 -4.80 17.67
N GLN A 59 2.55 -5.70 18.28
CA GLN A 59 3.97 -5.48 18.55
C GLN A 59 4.78 -5.34 17.25
N GLN A 60 4.54 -6.19 16.26
CA GLN A 60 5.18 -6.08 14.94
C GLN A 60 4.86 -4.75 14.27
N LYS A 61 3.65 -4.33 14.36
CA LYS A 61 3.10 -3.09 13.84
C LYS A 61 3.78 -1.86 14.47
N GLN A 62 3.84 -1.81 15.79
CA GLN A 62 4.53 -0.77 16.55
C GLN A 62 6.03 -0.74 16.25
N PHE A 63 6.66 -1.91 16.15
CA PHE A 63 8.08 -2.03 15.83
C PHE A 63 8.40 -1.39 14.47
N ILE A 64 7.63 -1.71 13.42
CA ILE A 64 7.83 -1.14 12.08
C ILE A 64 7.64 0.37 12.11
N GLY A 65 6.59 0.86 12.79
CA GLY A 65 6.32 2.29 12.93
C GLY A 65 7.46 3.04 13.62
N ASN A 66 7.89 2.55 14.79
CA ASN A 66 8.95 3.18 15.57
C ASN A 66 10.30 3.12 14.83
N ALA A 67 10.68 1.96 14.30
CA ALA A 67 11.93 1.81 13.54
C ALA A 67 11.99 2.77 12.34
N SER A 68 10.89 2.93 11.61
CA SER A 68 10.83 3.82 10.47
C SER A 68 10.95 5.31 10.87
N HIS A 69 10.37 5.71 11.99
CA HIS A 69 10.54 7.07 12.53
C HIS A 69 11.99 7.30 12.95
N GLU A 70 12.58 6.37 13.69
CA GLU A 70 13.97 6.48 14.16
C GLU A 70 14.98 6.49 12.99
N MET A 71 14.65 5.91 11.84
CA MET A 71 15.47 5.95 10.64
C MET A 71 15.39 7.29 9.89
N GLN A 72 14.31 8.06 10.02
CA GLN A 72 14.14 9.32 9.27
C GLN A 72 15.21 10.34 9.64
N THR A 73 15.50 10.49 10.93
CA THR A 73 16.47 11.48 11.43
C THR A 73 17.90 11.21 10.92
N PRO A 74 18.49 10.01 11.10
CA PRO A 74 19.84 9.74 10.59
C PRO A 74 19.93 9.82 9.07
N LEU A 75 18.90 9.40 8.34
CA LEU A 75 18.87 9.53 6.87
C LEU A 75 18.87 10.99 6.42
N ALA A 76 18.12 11.87 7.11
CA ALA A 76 18.12 13.29 6.84
C ALA A 76 19.50 13.94 7.14
N ILE A 77 20.14 13.55 8.24
CA ILE A 77 21.49 14.02 8.58
C ILE A 77 22.50 13.59 7.52
N CYS A 78 22.47 12.31 7.10
CA CYS A 78 23.37 11.80 6.07
C CYS A 78 23.17 12.54 4.73
N ARG A 79 21.91 12.77 4.34
CA ARG A 79 21.59 13.53 3.13
C ARG A 79 22.17 14.93 3.17
N ASN A 80 21.90 15.69 4.24
CA ASN A 80 22.40 17.06 4.37
C ASN A 80 23.94 17.12 4.34
N ARG A 81 24.63 16.14 4.97
CA ARG A 81 26.09 16.06 4.92
C ARG A 81 26.62 15.77 3.53
N LEU A 82 25.94 14.89 2.77
CA LEU A 82 26.32 14.63 1.38
C LEU A 82 26.09 15.86 0.49
N GLU A 83 24.96 16.56 0.66
CA GLU A 83 24.67 17.79 -0.07
C GLU A 83 25.76 18.86 0.20
N MET A 84 26.15 19.06 1.47
CA MET A 84 27.25 19.97 1.83
C MET A 84 28.60 19.56 1.23
N LEU A 85 28.91 18.24 1.18
CA LEU A 85 30.16 17.77 0.55
C LEU A 85 30.15 17.99 -0.96
N MET A 86 28.99 17.88 -1.61
CA MET A 86 28.86 18.09 -3.06
C MET A 86 28.99 19.59 -3.47
N GLU A 87 28.89 20.50 -2.52
CA GLU A 87 29.09 21.95 -2.74
C GLU A 87 30.59 22.35 -2.75
N ASP A 88 31.53 21.44 -2.40
CA ASP A 88 32.96 21.74 -2.40
C ASP A 88 33.50 21.82 -3.83
N GLU A 89 33.95 23.02 -4.20
CA GLU A 89 34.52 23.33 -5.53
C GLU A 89 35.84 22.58 -5.84
N ASN A 90 36.49 22.00 -4.83
CA ASN A 90 37.74 21.25 -4.99
C ASN A 90 37.57 19.76 -5.27
N LEU A 91 36.35 19.29 -5.41
CA LEU A 91 36.07 17.89 -5.73
C LEU A 91 36.54 17.54 -7.15
N SER A 92 37.21 16.41 -7.30
CA SER A 92 37.46 15.85 -8.63
C SER A 92 36.13 15.31 -9.19
N GLU A 93 36.04 15.26 -10.53
CA GLU A 93 34.85 14.72 -11.23
C GLU A 93 34.49 13.29 -10.75
N SER A 94 35.49 12.43 -10.54
CA SER A 94 35.30 11.08 -10.00
C SER A 94 34.74 11.07 -8.57
N GLN A 95 35.16 12.00 -7.70
CA GLN A 95 34.65 12.11 -6.34
C GLN A 95 33.19 12.61 -6.34
N LEU A 96 32.89 13.60 -7.18
CA LEU A 96 31.52 14.09 -7.35
C LEU A 96 30.58 12.99 -7.86
N GLU A 97 31.01 12.19 -8.84
CA GLU A 97 30.24 11.05 -9.35
C GLU A 97 29.92 10.03 -8.25
N GLU A 98 30.87 9.68 -7.39
CA GLU A 98 30.67 8.74 -6.28
C GLU A 98 29.74 9.34 -5.19
N LEU A 99 29.85 10.63 -4.90
CA LEU A 99 28.93 11.30 -3.99
C LEU A 99 27.51 11.32 -4.55
N MET A 100 27.33 11.58 -5.86
CA MET A 100 26.02 11.52 -6.51
C MET A 100 25.40 10.13 -6.45
N LYS A 101 26.17 9.07 -6.71
CA LYS A 101 25.68 7.68 -6.56
C LYS A 101 25.26 7.36 -5.12
N THR A 102 26.05 7.83 -4.16
CA THR A 102 25.74 7.67 -2.72
C THR A 102 24.49 8.42 -2.35
N HIS A 103 24.32 9.65 -2.82
CA HIS A 103 23.12 10.46 -2.60
C HIS A 103 21.87 9.78 -3.19
N GLN A 104 21.94 9.28 -4.43
CA GLN A 104 20.84 8.52 -5.06
C GLN A 104 20.45 7.29 -4.25
N THR A 105 21.45 6.55 -3.73
CA THR A 105 21.20 5.37 -2.87
C THR A 105 20.50 5.78 -1.57
N LEU A 106 20.93 6.87 -0.94
CA LEU A 106 20.33 7.39 0.28
C LEU A 106 18.90 7.88 0.05
N GLU A 107 18.64 8.55 -1.07
CA GLU A 107 17.29 8.93 -1.48
C GLU A 107 16.37 7.71 -1.66
N HIS A 108 16.90 6.65 -2.29
CA HIS A 108 16.14 5.40 -2.45
C HIS A 108 15.76 4.78 -1.11
N ILE A 109 16.71 4.69 -0.16
CA ILE A 109 16.46 4.20 1.20
C ILE A 109 15.43 5.08 1.91
N THR A 110 15.53 6.39 1.77
CA THR A 110 14.57 7.35 2.36
C THR A 110 13.15 7.14 1.81
N LYS A 111 13.01 6.95 0.49
CA LYS A 111 11.72 6.65 -0.16
C LYS A 111 11.14 5.32 0.32
N LEU A 112 11.99 4.29 0.45
CA LEU A 112 11.59 2.99 1.01
C LEU A 112 11.07 3.13 2.44
N ASN A 113 11.82 3.80 3.31
CA ASN A 113 11.44 4.00 4.71
C ASN A 113 10.12 4.76 4.85
N LYS A 114 9.92 5.85 4.08
CA LYS A 114 8.65 6.60 4.03
C LYS A 114 7.48 5.71 3.59
N SER A 115 7.69 4.86 2.59
CA SER A 115 6.66 3.94 2.07
C SER A 115 6.28 2.86 3.08
N LEU A 116 7.26 2.31 3.82
CA LEU A 116 7.02 1.33 4.88
C LEU A 116 6.26 1.95 6.06
N LEU A 117 6.65 3.16 6.47
CA LEU A 117 5.95 3.90 7.52
C LEU A 117 4.50 4.19 7.12
N LEU A 118 4.27 4.61 5.87
CA LEU A 118 2.93 4.87 5.36
C LEU A 118 2.08 3.58 5.37
N LEU A 119 2.62 2.46 4.89
CA LEU A 119 1.96 1.14 4.95
C LEU A 119 1.59 0.78 6.39
N SER A 120 2.53 0.94 7.32
CA SER A 120 2.28 0.70 8.74
C SER A 120 1.15 1.58 9.27
N LYS A 121 1.13 2.89 8.95
CA LYS A 121 0.06 3.81 9.35
C LYS A 121 -1.31 3.42 8.78
N ILE A 122 -1.34 3.00 7.51
CA ILE A 122 -2.57 2.55 6.85
C ILE A 122 -3.08 1.28 7.56
N GLU A 123 -2.25 0.26 7.72
CA GLU A 123 -2.62 -0.99 8.39
C GLU A 123 -3.04 -0.78 9.85
N ASN A 124 -2.52 0.27 10.47
CA ASN A 124 -2.85 0.69 11.84
C ASN A 124 -4.18 1.45 11.94
N GLY A 125 -4.85 1.71 10.83
CA GLY A 125 -6.09 2.48 10.84
C GLY A 125 -5.91 3.90 11.35
N GLN A 126 -4.74 4.52 11.18
CA GLN A 126 -4.46 5.88 11.68
C GLN A 126 -5.16 6.98 10.86
N PHE A 127 -5.79 6.62 9.74
CA PHE A 127 -6.54 7.53 8.89
C PHE A 127 -8.04 7.38 9.15
N THR A 128 -8.53 7.99 10.23
CA THR A 128 -9.92 7.85 10.69
C THR A 128 -10.88 8.82 10.03
N ASP A 129 -10.39 10.03 9.70
CA ASP A 129 -11.25 11.08 9.14
C ASP A 129 -11.53 10.78 7.68
N THR A 130 -12.81 10.67 7.32
CA THR A 130 -13.24 10.42 5.95
C THR A 130 -14.09 11.58 5.46
N THR A 131 -13.89 11.96 4.19
CA THR A 131 -14.65 12.96 3.48
C THR A 131 -15.11 12.42 2.14
N GLN A 132 -16.08 13.06 1.51
CA GLN A 132 -16.46 12.73 0.14
C GLN A 132 -15.49 13.42 -0.82
N VAL A 133 -14.66 12.62 -1.48
CA VAL A 133 -13.64 13.06 -2.42
C VAL A 133 -14.13 12.86 -3.86
N GLU A 134 -14.10 13.92 -4.67
CA GLU A 134 -14.36 13.85 -6.11
C GLU A 134 -13.06 13.41 -6.82
N VAL A 135 -13.05 12.16 -7.26
CA VAL A 135 -11.87 11.52 -7.87
C VAL A 135 -11.49 12.19 -9.20
N ASN A 136 -12.47 12.61 -10.01
CA ASN A 136 -12.22 13.31 -11.27
C ASN A 136 -11.37 14.57 -11.08
N LYS A 137 -11.75 15.41 -10.12
CA LYS A 137 -11.03 16.66 -9.82
C LYS A 137 -9.61 16.39 -9.36
N LEU A 138 -9.46 15.44 -8.44
CA LEU A 138 -8.17 15.09 -7.88
C LEU A 138 -7.23 14.49 -8.94
N LEU A 139 -7.75 13.61 -9.81
CA LEU A 139 -7.01 13.05 -10.93
C LEU A 139 -6.54 14.08 -11.92
N ARG A 140 -7.40 15.03 -12.34
CA ARG A 140 -7.00 16.11 -13.25
C ARG A 140 -5.85 16.92 -12.69
N GLN A 141 -5.93 17.31 -11.40
CA GLN A 141 -4.88 18.09 -10.75
C GLN A 141 -3.54 17.38 -10.82
N TYR A 142 -3.46 16.15 -10.30
CA TYR A 142 -2.19 15.41 -10.27
C TYR A 142 -1.72 14.94 -11.66
N LEU A 143 -2.62 14.73 -12.61
CA LEU A 143 -2.23 14.39 -13.98
C LEU A 143 -1.41 15.52 -14.63
N GLU A 144 -1.80 16.78 -14.43
CA GLU A 144 -1.03 17.91 -14.95
C GLU A 144 0.36 17.97 -14.32
N ASP A 145 0.48 17.79 -13.00
CA ASP A 145 1.78 17.74 -12.32
C ASP A 145 2.68 16.64 -12.91
N TYR A 146 2.11 15.44 -13.17
CA TYR A 146 2.86 14.34 -13.76
C TYR A 146 3.23 14.56 -15.23
N LYS A 147 2.39 15.22 -16.01
CA LYS A 147 2.72 15.62 -17.39
C LYS A 147 3.93 16.55 -17.41
N GLU A 148 3.99 17.52 -16.51
CA GLU A 148 5.11 18.45 -16.40
C GLU A 148 6.40 17.70 -16.03
N VAL A 149 6.37 16.87 -14.99
CA VAL A 149 7.54 16.08 -14.53
C VAL A 149 8.07 15.13 -15.60
N TYR A 150 7.18 14.51 -16.39
CA TYR A 150 7.53 13.51 -17.41
C TYR A 150 7.48 14.04 -18.84
N GLN A 151 7.44 15.37 -19.07
CA GLN A 151 7.34 15.98 -20.40
C GLN A 151 8.43 15.48 -21.36
N TYR A 152 9.64 15.23 -20.85
CA TYR A 152 10.80 14.75 -21.61
C TYR A 152 10.58 13.36 -22.25
N ARG A 153 9.57 12.61 -21.82
CA ARG A 153 9.23 11.29 -22.35
C ARG A 153 8.18 11.31 -23.45
N GLU A 154 7.63 12.48 -23.76
CA GLU A 154 6.63 12.70 -24.83
C GLU A 154 5.41 11.76 -24.74
N ILE A 155 4.97 11.42 -23.51
CA ILE A 155 3.84 10.51 -23.27
C ILE A 155 2.53 11.25 -23.55
N ILE A 156 1.71 10.70 -24.46
CA ILE A 156 0.40 11.23 -24.79
C ILE A 156 -0.62 10.75 -23.77
N THR A 157 -1.36 11.68 -23.17
CA THR A 157 -2.37 11.36 -22.15
C THR A 157 -3.77 11.71 -22.62
N SER A 158 -4.74 10.86 -22.36
CA SER A 158 -6.17 11.12 -22.59
C SER A 158 -6.99 10.76 -21.37
N VAL A 159 -8.02 11.57 -21.06
CA VAL A 159 -8.96 11.33 -19.98
C VAL A 159 -10.37 11.30 -20.56
N GLU A 160 -11.08 10.22 -20.32
CA GLU A 160 -12.47 10.03 -20.71
C GLU A 160 -13.32 9.96 -19.44
N GLU A 161 -14.28 10.88 -19.33
CA GLU A 161 -15.16 10.97 -18.15
C GLU A 161 -16.58 10.60 -18.56
N GLU A 162 -17.00 9.38 -18.19
CA GLU A 162 -18.37 8.88 -18.42
C GLU A 162 -19.30 9.22 -17.24
N GLY A 163 -18.77 9.85 -16.19
CA GLY A 163 -19.49 10.30 -15.01
C GLY A 163 -18.57 10.82 -13.91
N ILE A 164 -19.16 11.24 -12.81
CA ILE A 164 -18.41 11.72 -11.64
C ILE A 164 -18.30 10.58 -10.63
N PHE A 165 -17.07 10.28 -10.21
CA PHE A 165 -16.78 9.26 -9.20
C PHE A 165 -16.47 9.89 -7.85
N TYR A 166 -17.32 9.60 -6.87
CA TYR A 166 -17.14 10.00 -5.48
C TYR A 166 -16.69 8.83 -4.62
N LEU A 167 -15.65 9.04 -3.80
CA LEU A 167 -15.21 8.11 -2.77
C LEU A 167 -15.34 8.76 -1.39
N THR A 168 -15.92 8.04 -0.44
CA THR A 168 -15.86 8.41 0.97
C THR A 168 -14.58 7.81 1.57
N ILE A 169 -13.53 8.62 1.65
CA ILE A 169 -12.18 8.19 2.03
C ILE A 169 -11.45 9.34 2.74
N ASN A 170 -10.40 9.04 3.48
CA ASN A 170 -9.47 10.08 3.93
C ASN A 170 -8.78 10.71 2.71
N GLU A 171 -8.76 12.04 2.63
CA GLU A 171 -8.22 12.78 1.48
C GLU A 171 -6.76 12.43 1.20
N THR A 172 -5.93 12.30 2.24
CA THR A 172 -4.53 11.88 2.09
C THR A 172 -4.41 10.49 1.47
N LEU A 173 -5.26 9.55 1.87
CA LEU A 173 -5.29 8.21 1.27
C LEU A 173 -5.76 8.23 -0.18
N ALA A 174 -6.72 9.07 -0.53
CA ALA A 174 -7.15 9.25 -1.92
C ALA A 174 -6.00 9.77 -2.80
N VAL A 175 -5.30 10.81 -2.32
CA VAL A 175 -4.10 11.35 -3.00
C VAL A 175 -3.04 10.27 -3.19
N VAL A 176 -2.71 9.53 -2.13
CA VAL A 176 -1.71 8.45 -2.17
C VAL A 176 -2.12 7.36 -3.16
N LEU A 177 -3.37 6.93 -3.15
CA LEU A 177 -3.88 5.92 -4.08
C LEU A 177 -3.73 6.36 -5.53
N LEU A 178 -4.25 7.52 -5.86
CA LEU A 178 -4.28 8.02 -7.23
C LEU A 178 -2.88 8.36 -7.76
N THR A 179 -2.04 8.98 -6.93
CA THR A 179 -0.65 9.31 -7.32
C THR A 179 0.21 8.06 -7.50
N ASN A 180 0.03 6.98 -6.72
CA ASN A 180 0.71 5.71 -6.96
C ASN A 180 0.30 5.07 -8.29
N LEU A 181 -0.99 5.11 -8.64
CA LEU A 181 -1.49 4.57 -9.92
C LEU A 181 -1.02 5.42 -11.10
N LEU A 182 -1.10 6.76 -11.00
CA LEU A 182 -0.57 7.68 -12.02
C LEU A 182 0.93 7.48 -12.21
N LYS A 183 1.70 7.51 -11.12
CA LYS A 183 3.14 7.27 -11.18
C LYS A 183 3.48 5.95 -11.87
N ASN A 184 2.75 4.90 -11.55
CA ASN A 184 2.94 3.60 -12.18
C ASN A 184 2.71 3.68 -13.70
N ALA A 185 1.64 4.35 -14.14
CA ALA A 185 1.33 4.53 -15.56
C ALA A 185 2.41 5.33 -16.32
N PHE A 186 3.01 6.35 -15.68
CA PHE A 186 4.10 7.14 -16.30
C PHE A 186 5.44 6.40 -16.26
N VAL A 187 5.85 5.86 -15.09
CA VAL A 187 7.16 5.22 -14.90
C VAL A 187 7.30 3.97 -15.76
N HIS A 188 6.25 3.16 -15.84
CA HIS A 188 6.29 1.88 -16.59
C HIS A 188 5.82 2.02 -18.05
N ASN A 189 5.62 3.24 -18.53
CA ASN A 189 5.38 3.52 -19.94
C ASN A 189 6.66 3.39 -20.78
N ILE A 190 6.50 3.44 -22.09
CA ILE A 190 7.57 3.66 -23.09
C ILE A 190 7.59 5.14 -23.48
N ASP A 191 8.72 5.63 -23.98
CA ASP A 191 8.82 7.00 -24.52
C ASP A 191 7.97 7.14 -25.78
N GLY A 192 7.27 8.26 -25.93
CA GLY A 192 6.25 8.44 -26.97
C GLY A 192 5.00 7.56 -26.81
N GLY A 193 4.86 6.86 -25.67
CA GLY A 193 3.72 6.00 -25.40
C GLY A 193 2.44 6.75 -25.02
N HIS A 194 1.42 6.00 -24.62
CA HIS A 194 0.10 6.53 -24.31
C HIS A 194 -0.35 6.16 -22.89
N ILE A 195 -1.05 7.08 -22.24
CA ILE A 195 -1.83 6.81 -21.04
C ILE A 195 -3.27 7.22 -21.31
N ARG A 196 -4.21 6.28 -21.16
CA ARG A 196 -5.65 6.53 -21.22
C ARG A 196 -6.24 6.27 -19.85
N ILE A 197 -6.95 7.26 -19.31
CA ILE A 197 -7.67 7.17 -18.04
C ILE A 197 -9.17 7.24 -18.37
N VAL A 198 -9.92 6.25 -17.91
CA VAL A 198 -11.37 6.22 -18.06
C VAL A 198 -12.00 6.27 -16.68
N ILE A 199 -12.87 7.25 -16.44
CA ILE A 199 -13.57 7.47 -15.18
C ILE A 199 -15.05 7.23 -15.39
N THR A 200 -15.62 6.25 -14.67
CA THR A 200 -17.07 6.01 -14.61
C THR A 200 -17.58 6.39 -13.22
N PRO A 201 -18.90 6.43 -12.95
CA PRO A 201 -19.41 6.67 -11.61
C PRO A 201 -18.97 5.67 -10.54
N HIS A 202 -18.41 4.53 -10.93
CA HIS A 202 -18.09 3.42 -10.04
C HIS A 202 -16.66 2.89 -10.15
N SER A 203 -15.88 3.38 -11.11
CA SER A 203 -14.53 2.86 -11.35
C SER A 203 -13.62 3.89 -12.02
N VAL A 204 -12.31 3.69 -11.85
CA VAL A 204 -11.26 4.37 -12.62
C VAL A 204 -10.36 3.31 -13.22
N MET A 205 -10.11 3.42 -14.53
CA MET A 205 -9.21 2.54 -15.27
C MET A 205 -8.01 3.35 -15.80
N PHE A 206 -6.82 2.87 -15.51
CA PHE A 206 -5.56 3.41 -16.04
C PHE A 206 -5.01 2.42 -17.07
N CYS A 207 -4.93 2.83 -18.33
CA CYS A 207 -4.31 2.05 -19.39
C CYS A 207 -3.05 2.77 -19.84
N ASN A 208 -1.93 2.06 -19.89
CA ASN A 208 -0.68 2.61 -20.40
C ASN A 208 0.00 1.62 -21.34
N THR A 209 0.69 2.13 -22.36
CA THR A 209 1.63 1.33 -23.13
C THR A 209 2.76 0.85 -22.20
N GLY A 210 3.22 -0.36 -22.39
CA GLY A 210 4.20 -0.97 -21.51
C GLY A 210 5.11 -1.98 -22.22
N ALA A 211 5.77 -2.82 -21.44
CA ALA A 211 6.60 -3.90 -21.98
C ALA A 211 5.76 -4.95 -22.72
N ALA A 212 6.37 -5.62 -23.71
CA ALA A 212 5.73 -6.63 -24.55
C ALA A 212 5.33 -7.93 -23.82
N GLN A 213 5.54 -8.03 -22.51
CA GLN A 213 5.21 -9.22 -21.71
C GLN A 213 4.36 -8.83 -20.51
N PRO A 214 3.32 -9.63 -20.18
CA PRO A 214 2.51 -9.41 -18.99
C PRO A 214 3.35 -9.58 -17.72
N LEU A 215 2.96 -8.83 -16.68
CA LEU A 215 3.44 -9.07 -15.33
C LEU A 215 2.61 -10.18 -14.67
N ASP A 216 3.16 -10.80 -13.65
CA ASP A 216 2.43 -11.80 -12.87
C ASP A 216 1.29 -11.13 -12.09
N ALA A 217 0.06 -11.35 -12.54
CA ALA A 217 -1.15 -10.76 -11.97
C ALA A 217 -1.38 -11.14 -10.49
N GLN A 218 -0.82 -12.27 -10.03
CA GLN A 218 -0.96 -12.69 -8.63
C GLN A 218 0.03 -11.96 -7.73
N ARG A 219 1.20 -11.60 -8.26
CA ARG A 219 2.32 -11.04 -7.50
C ARG A 219 2.47 -9.53 -7.62
N ILE A 220 1.83 -8.89 -8.63
CA ILE A 220 2.00 -7.47 -8.91
C ILE A 220 1.68 -6.56 -7.72
N PHE A 221 0.83 -7.01 -6.80
CA PHE A 221 0.45 -6.30 -5.58
C PHE A 221 1.27 -6.72 -4.34
N GLU A 222 2.20 -7.69 -4.49
CA GLU A 222 3.10 -8.05 -3.40
C GLU A 222 4.10 -6.94 -3.11
N ARG A 223 4.50 -6.83 -1.85
CA ARG A 223 5.53 -5.87 -1.42
C ARG A 223 6.86 -6.20 -2.08
N PHE A 224 7.57 -5.17 -2.54
CA PHE A 224 8.87 -5.26 -3.20
C PHE A 224 8.87 -6.00 -4.54
N TYR A 225 7.71 -6.39 -5.05
CA TYR A 225 7.64 -6.99 -6.38
C TYR A 225 7.94 -5.95 -7.48
N GLN A 226 8.84 -6.31 -8.37
CA GLN A 226 9.23 -5.53 -9.55
C GLN A 226 9.44 -6.50 -10.72
N GLY A 227 8.67 -6.35 -11.78
CA GLY A 227 8.83 -7.18 -12.99
C GLY A 227 10.18 -6.96 -13.67
N LYS A 228 10.58 -5.70 -13.83
CA LYS A 228 11.95 -5.28 -14.20
C LYS A 228 12.38 -4.22 -13.19
N LYS A 229 13.58 -4.37 -12.62
CA LYS A 229 14.16 -3.35 -11.76
C LYS A 229 14.31 -2.05 -12.54
N LYS A 230 13.58 -1.01 -12.15
CA LYS A 230 13.80 0.36 -12.60
C LYS A 230 14.44 1.17 -11.47
N GLU A 231 15.42 1.95 -11.81
CA GLU A 231 16.12 2.83 -10.88
C GLU A 231 15.13 3.77 -10.19
N GLY A 232 15.21 3.88 -8.86
CA GLY A 232 14.28 4.70 -8.07
C GLY A 232 12.89 4.11 -7.79
N SER A 233 12.57 2.89 -8.29
CA SER A 233 11.35 2.19 -7.94
C SER A 233 11.53 1.37 -6.66
N THR A 234 10.60 1.48 -5.72
CA THR A 234 10.64 0.76 -4.44
C THR A 234 9.91 -0.57 -4.45
N GLY A 235 9.06 -0.82 -5.46
CA GLY A 235 8.17 -1.99 -5.47
C GLY A 235 7.07 -1.95 -4.41
N LEU A 236 6.80 -0.79 -3.80
CA LEU A 236 5.79 -0.63 -2.75
C LEU A 236 4.55 0.14 -3.23
N GLY A 237 4.61 0.84 -4.35
CA GLY A 237 3.51 1.71 -4.79
C GLY A 237 2.19 0.98 -5.02
N LEU A 238 2.21 -0.14 -5.75
CA LEU A 238 1.01 -0.96 -5.98
C LEU A 238 0.56 -1.71 -4.72
N ALA A 239 1.48 -2.13 -3.86
CA ALA A 239 1.14 -2.73 -2.57
C ALA A 239 0.44 -1.72 -1.63
N ILE A 240 0.86 -0.45 -1.65
CA ILE A 240 0.18 0.65 -0.91
C ILE A 240 -1.22 0.87 -1.50
N ALA A 241 -1.34 0.95 -2.82
CA ALA A 241 -2.63 1.12 -3.48
C ALA A 241 -3.60 -0.03 -3.16
N ASP A 242 -3.14 -1.27 -3.21
CA ASP A 242 -3.92 -2.47 -2.86
C ASP A 242 -4.36 -2.47 -1.39
N THR A 243 -3.45 -2.07 -0.47
CA THR A 243 -3.77 -1.97 0.96
C THR A 243 -4.87 -0.93 1.21
N ILE A 244 -4.78 0.26 0.57
CA ILE A 244 -5.81 1.29 0.65
C ILE A 244 -7.14 0.76 0.09
N CYS A 245 -7.13 0.13 -1.08
CA CYS A 245 -8.32 -0.42 -1.70
C CYS A 245 -8.99 -1.46 -0.79
N LYS A 246 -8.23 -2.39 -0.21
CA LYS A 246 -8.75 -3.40 0.73
C LYS A 246 -9.39 -2.79 1.97
N MET A 247 -8.80 -1.73 2.52
CA MET A 247 -9.38 -1.02 3.67
C MET A 247 -10.69 -0.31 3.35
N GLN A 248 -10.82 0.19 2.13
CA GLN A 248 -11.99 0.93 1.65
C GLN A 248 -13.03 0.04 0.95
N ALA A 249 -12.88 -1.30 1.06
CA ALA A 249 -13.72 -2.28 0.35
C ALA A 249 -13.77 -2.05 -1.19
N LEU A 250 -12.71 -1.48 -1.75
CA LEU A 250 -12.51 -1.32 -3.18
C LEU A 250 -11.76 -2.52 -3.75
N ARG A 251 -11.95 -2.78 -5.03
CA ARG A 251 -11.23 -3.83 -5.76
C ARG A 251 -10.22 -3.20 -6.70
N LEU A 252 -8.94 -3.57 -6.55
CA LEU A 252 -7.87 -3.25 -7.47
C LEU A 252 -7.59 -4.47 -8.36
N CYS A 253 -7.55 -4.27 -9.69
CA CYS A 253 -7.31 -5.33 -10.66
C CYS A 253 -6.21 -4.92 -11.64
N TYR A 254 -5.53 -5.91 -12.20
CA TYR A 254 -4.56 -5.76 -13.27
C TYR A 254 -4.97 -6.60 -14.46
N GLU A 255 -4.94 -6.02 -15.64
CA GLU A 255 -5.18 -6.70 -16.92
C GLU A 255 -4.07 -6.32 -17.90
N TYR A 256 -3.64 -7.28 -18.71
CA TYR A 256 -2.73 -7.09 -19.83
C TYR A 256 -3.49 -7.35 -21.13
N LYS A 257 -3.43 -6.39 -22.06
CA LYS A 257 -4.08 -6.46 -23.38
C LYS A 257 -3.07 -6.27 -24.50
#